data_dc15c50136ed5ba8ef2bfea40fcc0cd8
#
_entry.id   dc15c50136ed5ba8ef2bfea40fcc0cd8
#
_cell.length_a   1.000
_cell.length_b   1.000
_cell.length_c   1.000
_cell.angle_alpha   90.00
_cell.angle_beta   90.00
_cell.angle_gamma   90.00
#
_symmetry.space_group_name_H-M   'P 1'
#
loop_
_entity.id
_entity.type
_entity.pdbx_description
1 polymer ?
#
loop_
_entity_poly.entity_id
_entity_poly.type
_entity_poly.pdbx_seq_one_letter_code
_entity_poly.pdbx_strand_id
1 'polypeptide(L)'
;HYSLSLAKRGFTRIIAIEPNPPTLELLNFNVSINDFDEIITIVPLCIGDGNKVAFYSGSGLGTASVIRENSDISPPIYLETETLINILNKQNIIKIDSMKIDIEGFEDQALFPFFDEAPEKLWPRCIVIEPNSKSWKRDILKHLETLGYQRTDKTRGNIILTLKT
;
A
#
# COMPACT_ATOMS: atom_id res chain seq x y z
N HIS A 1 9.46 -1.23 -7.08
CA HIS A 1 10.54 -2.20 -6.84
C HIS A 1 10.01 -3.56 -6.36
N TYR A 2 9.15 -3.60 -5.33
CA TYR A 2 8.55 -4.83 -4.82
C TYR A 2 7.75 -5.61 -5.86
N SER A 3 6.87 -4.94 -6.61
CA SER A 3 6.01 -5.56 -7.63
C SER A 3 6.82 -6.34 -8.67
N LEU A 4 7.89 -5.75 -9.17
CA LEU A 4 8.80 -6.40 -10.13
C LEU A 4 9.51 -7.62 -9.50
N SER A 5 9.93 -7.51 -8.24
CA SER A 5 10.56 -8.63 -7.53
C SER A 5 9.61 -9.80 -7.32
N LEU A 6 8.32 -9.52 -7.04
CA LEU A 6 7.29 -10.55 -6.90
C LEU A 6 6.97 -11.20 -8.25
N ALA A 7 6.84 -10.42 -9.33
CA ALA A 7 6.63 -10.96 -10.68
C ALA A 7 7.78 -11.91 -11.10
N LYS A 8 9.04 -11.49 -10.88
CA LYS A 8 10.23 -12.36 -11.11
C LYS A 8 10.24 -13.64 -10.29
N ARG A 9 9.54 -13.66 -9.14
CA ARG A 9 9.41 -14.85 -8.28
C ARG A 9 8.20 -15.74 -8.62
N GLY A 10 7.48 -15.42 -9.70
CA GLY A 10 6.37 -16.24 -10.19
C GLY A 10 5.00 -15.89 -9.63
N PHE A 11 4.83 -14.72 -9.01
CA PHE A 11 3.50 -14.21 -8.73
C PHE A 11 2.79 -13.88 -10.04
N THR A 12 1.57 -14.37 -10.19
CA THR A 12 0.83 -14.30 -11.46
C THR A 12 -0.14 -13.14 -11.56
N ARG A 13 -0.44 -12.49 -10.46
CA ARG A 13 -1.31 -11.31 -10.41
C ARG A 13 -0.88 -10.37 -9.30
N ILE A 14 -0.57 -9.14 -9.66
CA ILE A 14 -0.07 -8.11 -8.74
C ILE A 14 -0.82 -6.82 -9.02
N ILE A 15 -1.37 -6.21 -7.97
CA ILE A 15 -1.94 -4.86 -8.02
C ILE A 15 -0.94 -3.92 -7.37
N ALA A 16 -0.40 -2.99 -8.14
CA ALA A 16 0.54 -1.98 -7.68
C ALA A 16 -0.17 -0.62 -7.60
N ILE A 17 -0.40 -0.15 -6.38
CA ILE A 17 -1.07 1.14 -6.13
C ILE A 17 0.01 2.17 -5.85
N GLU A 18 0.07 3.22 -6.67
CA GLU A 18 1.09 4.26 -6.59
C GLU A 18 0.49 5.61 -7.00
N PRO A 19 0.37 6.58 -6.10
CA PRO A 19 -0.21 7.88 -6.43
C PRO A 19 0.78 8.89 -7.03
N ASN A 20 2.09 8.74 -6.78
CA ASN A 20 3.08 9.75 -7.13
C ASN A 20 3.42 9.74 -8.63
N PRO A 21 3.12 10.81 -9.41
CA PRO A 21 3.30 10.79 -10.85
C PRO A 21 4.73 10.45 -11.33
N PRO A 22 5.82 11.00 -10.76
CA PRO A 22 7.18 10.60 -11.14
C PRO A 22 7.48 9.12 -10.87
N THR A 23 6.97 8.57 -9.76
CA THR A 23 7.15 7.16 -9.42
C THR A 23 6.32 6.26 -10.36
N LEU A 24 5.12 6.71 -10.74
CA LEU A 24 4.27 6.04 -11.73
C LEU A 24 4.95 5.89 -13.09
N GLU A 25 5.57 6.95 -13.59
CA GLU A 25 6.30 6.90 -14.87
C GLU A 25 7.39 5.84 -14.83
N LEU A 26 8.20 5.82 -13.76
CA LEU A 26 9.24 4.81 -13.57
C LEU A 26 8.67 3.41 -13.38
N LEU A 27 7.54 3.27 -12.68
CA LEU A 27 6.88 1.98 -12.49
C LEU A 27 6.38 1.43 -13.82
N ASN A 28 5.67 2.25 -14.61
CA ASN A 28 5.19 1.86 -15.95
C ASN A 28 6.36 1.43 -16.85
N PHE A 29 7.42 2.26 -16.92
CA PHE A 29 8.60 1.93 -17.71
C PHE A 29 9.22 0.59 -17.28
N ASN A 30 9.39 0.38 -15.96
CA ASN A 30 9.99 -0.85 -15.45
C ASN A 30 9.09 -2.09 -15.63
N VAL A 31 7.78 -1.95 -15.59
CA VAL A 31 6.84 -3.05 -15.87
C VAL A 31 6.97 -3.44 -17.33
N SER A 32 6.91 -2.47 -18.25
CA SER A 32 6.95 -2.72 -19.69
C SER A 32 8.30 -3.29 -20.14
N ILE A 33 9.43 -2.75 -19.70
CA ILE A 33 10.76 -3.24 -20.13
C ILE A 33 11.08 -4.67 -19.61
N ASN A 34 10.33 -5.16 -18.62
CA ASN A 34 10.47 -6.52 -18.10
C ASN A 34 9.33 -7.45 -18.58
N ASP A 35 8.46 -7.03 -19.50
CA ASP A 35 7.33 -7.79 -20.03
C ASP A 35 6.37 -8.29 -18.93
N PHE A 36 6.09 -7.43 -17.91
CA PHE A 36 5.21 -7.76 -16.79
C PHE A 36 3.83 -7.10 -16.88
N ASP A 37 3.46 -6.51 -18.02
CA ASP A 37 2.19 -5.80 -18.23
C ASP A 37 0.95 -6.69 -17.99
N GLU A 38 1.06 -7.98 -18.32
CA GLU A 38 -0.02 -8.97 -18.07
C GLU A 38 -0.09 -9.46 -16.61
N ILE A 39 0.95 -9.19 -15.81
CA ILE A 39 1.06 -9.66 -14.42
C ILE A 39 0.79 -8.53 -13.43
N ILE A 40 1.28 -7.33 -13.72
CA ILE A 40 1.20 -6.16 -12.85
C ILE A 40 0.19 -5.17 -13.36
N THR A 41 -0.93 -5.02 -12.65
CA THR A 41 -1.88 -3.94 -12.88
C THR A 41 -1.49 -2.73 -12.05
N ILE A 42 -1.23 -1.61 -12.69
CA ILE A 42 -0.89 -0.35 -12.02
C ILE A 42 -2.16 0.46 -11.77
N VAL A 43 -2.38 0.89 -10.53
CA VAL A 43 -3.52 1.70 -10.11
C VAL A 43 -2.99 3.07 -9.66
N PRO A 44 -3.18 4.14 -10.46
CA PRO A 44 -2.65 5.47 -10.18
C PRO A 44 -3.54 6.26 -9.21
N LEU A 45 -3.76 5.74 -8.01
CA LEU A 45 -4.61 6.33 -7.00
C LEU A 45 -3.91 6.42 -5.65
N CYS A 46 -4.32 7.38 -4.83
CA CYS A 46 -3.98 7.41 -3.43
C CYS A 46 -5.04 6.62 -2.64
N ILE A 47 -4.61 5.82 -1.66
CA ILE A 47 -5.55 5.14 -0.76
C ILE A 47 -6.03 6.15 0.28
N GLY A 48 -7.35 6.22 0.47
CA GLY A 48 -7.97 7.12 1.44
C GLY A 48 -9.47 6.86 1.57
N ASP A 49 -10.22 7.88 1.94
CA ASP A 49 -11.65 7.81 2.24
C ASP A 49 -12.56 8.30 1.09
N GLY A 50 -12.00 8.55 -0.08
CA GLY A 50 -12.72 9.08 -1.24
C GLY A 50 -12.67 10.61 -1.37
N ASN A 51 -12.05 11.30 -0.43
CA ASN A 51 -11.85 12.75 -0.50
C ASN A 51 -10.50 13.08 -1.14
N LYS A 52 -10.36 14.34 -1.61
CA LYS A 52 -9.05 14.83 -2.04
C LYS A 52 -8.11 15.01 -0.87
N VAL A 53 -6.87 14.58 -1.04
CA VAL A 53 -5.79 14.81 -0.07
C VAL A 53 -4.68 15.66 -0.65
N ALA A 54 -4.07 16.46 0.21
CA ALA A 54 -2.83 17.14 -0.11
C ALA A 54 -1.70 16.11 -0.10
N PHE A 55 -0.96 16.01 -1.21
CA PHE A 55 0.13 15.09 -1.38
C PHE A 55 1.42 15.90 -1.55
N TYR A 56 2.41 15.63 -0.74
CA TYR A 56 3.67 16.34 -0.70
C TYR A 56 4.74 15.49 -1.38
N SER A 57 5.36 16.05 -2.42
CA SER A 57 6.53 15.44 -3.05
C SER A 57 7.73 15.65 -2.14
N GLY A 58 8.16 14.62 -1.45
CA GLY A 58 9.37 14.68 -0.62
C GLY A 58 10.64 14.92 -1.45
N SER A 59 11.79 14.99 -0.79
CA SER A 59 13.10 15.26 -1.41
C SER A 59 13.62 14.14 -2.32
N GLY A 60 12.92 13.02 -2.47
CA GLY A 60 13.31 11.86 -3.29
C GLY A 60 12.17 10.94 -3.68
N LEU A 61 12.47 9.99 -4.57
CA LEU A 61 11.56 8.93 -4.98
C LEU A 61 11.29 7.99 -3.79
N GLY A 62 10.14 8.01 -3.21
CA GLY A 62 9.78 7.16 -2.06
C GLY A 62 9.65 7.91 -0.73
N THR A 63 9.77 9.24 -0.74
CA THR A 63 9.51 10.08 0.44
C THR A 63 8.26 10.94 0.27
N ALA A 64 7.51 10.74 -0.81
CA ALA A 64 6.28 11.47 -1.06
C ALA A 64 5.13 10.92 -0.20
N SER A 65 4.42 11.79 0.50
CA SER A 65 3.43 11.41 1.52
C SER A 65 2.22 12.34 1.53
N VAL A 66 1.10 11.86 2.09
CA VAL A 66 -0.05 12.68 2.47
C VAL A 66 0.19 13.43 3.80
N ILE A 67 1.23 13.08 4.52
CA ILE A 67 1.63 13.74 5.77
C ILE A 67 2.72 14.75 5.44
N ARG A 68 2.47 16.03 5.79
CA ARG A 68 3.46 17.08 5.58
C ARG A 68 4.62 16.94 6.55
N GLU A 69 5.83 16.89 6.01
CA GLU A 69 7.06 17.00 6.78
C GLU A 69 7.63 18.42 6.74
N ASN A 70 8.47 18.78 7.72
CA ASN A 70 9.10 20.10 7.79
C ASN A 70 10.08 20.36 6.63
N SER A 71 10.51 19.32 5.93
CA SER A 71 11.39 19.37 4.76
C SER A 71 10.67 19.63 3.44
N ASP A 72 9.33 19.61 3.43
CA ASP A 72 8.54 19.80 2.21
C ASP A 72 8.56 21.28 1.78
N ILE A 73 9.36 21.56 0.75
CA ILE A 73 9.59 22.92 0.21
C ILE A 73 8.57 23.24 -0.88
N SER A 74 8.08 22.22 -1.58
CA SER A 74 7.15 22.38 -2.71
C SER A 74 5.69 22.48 -2.23
N PRO A 75 4.84 23.22 -2.94
CA PRO A 75 3.42 23.20 -2.66
C PRO A 75 2.85 21.79 -2.92
N PRO A 76 1.83 21.37 -2.14
CA PRO A 76 1.22 20.05 -2.35
C PRO A 76 0.49 19.99 -3.68
N ILE A 77 0.47 18.82 -4.28
CA ILE A 77 -0.52 18.46 -5.29
C ILE A 77 -1.74 17.84 -4.61
N TYR A 78 -2.92 18.01 -5.20
CA TYR A 78 -4.14 17.42 -4.66
C TYR A 78 -4.49 16.17 -5.46
N LEU A 79 -4.54 15.03 -4.77
CA LEU A 79 -4.86 13.74 -5.38
C LEU A 79 -6.25 13.27 -4.93
N GLU A 80 -6.98 12.65 -5.85
CA GLU A 80 -8.18 11.89 -5.52
C GLU A 80 -7.77 10.64 -4.74
N THR A 81 -8.55 10.31 -3.72
CA THR A 81 -8.36 9.06 -2.97
C THR A 81 -9.48 8.08 -3.25
N GLU A 82 -9.22 6.83 -2.98
CA GLU A 82 -10.21 5.76 -3.03
C GLU A 82 -9.95 4.78 -1.88
N THR A 83 -11.00 4.18 -1.34
CA THR A 83 -10.82 3.15 -0.30
C THR A 83 -10.17 1.90 -0.89
N LEU A 84 -9.36 1.23 -0.07
CA LEU A 84 -8.68 0.01 -0.52
C LEU A 84 -9.70 -1.05 -0.97
N ILE A 85 -10.83 -1.20 -0.27
CA ILE A 85 -11.86 -2.16 -0.64
C ILE A 85 -12.47 -1.86 -2.02
N ASN A 86 -12.72 -0.58 -2.32
CA ASN A 86 -13.26 -0.18 -3.62
C ASN A 86 -12.24 -0.40 -4.75
N ILE A 87 -10.95 -0.11 -4.52
CA ILE A 87 -9.89 -0.43 -5.49
C ILE A 87 -9.88 -1.92 -5.79
N LEU A 88 -9.91 -2.77 -4.76
CA LEU A 88 -9.90 -4.23 -4.92
C LEU A 88 -11.14 -4.74 -5.66
N ASN A 89 -12.32 -4.19 -5.34
CA ASN A 89 -13.57 -4.54 -6.03
C ASN A 89 -13.52 -4.15 -7.51
N LYS A 90 -13.05 -2.94 -7.85
CA LYS A 90 -12.87 -2.50 -9.25
C LYS A 90 -11.91 -3.39 -10.03
N GLN A 91 -10.93 -3.99 -9.34
CA GLN A 91 -9.97 -4.91 -9.92
C GLN A 91 -10.44 -6.39 -9.88
N ASN A 92 -11.67 -6.67 -9.44
CA ASN A 92 -12.23 -8.02 -9.28
C ASN A 92 -11.32 -8.94 -8.43
N ILE A 93 -10.75 -8.40 -7.35
CA ILE A 93 -9.94 -9.17 -6.40
C ILE A 93 -10.86 -9.85 -5.39
N ILE A 94 -10.80 -11.17 -5.35
CA ILE A 94 -11.63 -12.00 -4.47
C ILE A 94 -10.81 -12.67 -3.34
N LYS A 95 -9.49 -12.59 -3.42
CA LYS A 95 -8.55 -13.17 -2.46
C LYS A 95 -7.22 -12.42 -2.53
N ILE A 96 -6.58 -12.24 -1.39
CA ILE A 96 -5.24 -11.64 -1.28
C ILE A 96 -4.34 -12.65 -0.57
N ASP A 97 -3.30 -13.12 -1.25
CA ASP A 97 -2.31 -14.00 -0.64
C ASP A 97 -1.31 -13.19 0.20
N SER A 98 -0.87 -12.03 -0.29
CA SER A 98 -0.02 -11.13 0.47
C SER A 98 -0.27 -9.66 0.11
N MET A 99 -0.04 -8.78 1.09
CA MET A 99 -0.11 -7.33 0.95
C MET A 99 1.17 -6.70 1.50
N LYS A 100 1.83 -5.86 0.70
CA LYS A 100 2.84 -4.92 1.20
C LYS A 100 2.19 -3.55 1.30
N ILE A 101 2.30 -2.92 2.46
CA ILE A 101 1.85 -1.56 2.66
C ILE A 101 2.98 -0.70 3.24
N ASP A 102 3.21 0.43 2.60
CA ASP A 102 4.31 1.34 2.83
C ASP A 102 3.88 2.68 2.22
N ILE A 103 3.16 3.46 2.99
CA ILE A 103 2.49 4.69 2.55
C ILE A 103 2.79 5.85 3.51
N GLU A 104 4.01 5.81 4.05
CA GLU A 104 4.64 6.90 4.77
C GLU A 104 3.78 7.44 5.94
N GLY A 105 3.23 6.51 6.75
CA GLY A 105 2.51 6.82 7.98
C GLY A 105 0.99 6.96 7.85
N PHE A 106 0.42 6.59 6.70
CA PHE A 106 -1.03 6.59 6.47
C PHE A 106 -1.65 5.18 6.55
N GLU A 107 -0.87 4.18 7.00
CA GLU A 107 -1.24 2.77 7.00
C GLU A 107 -2.48 2.49 7.85
N ASP A 108 -2.62 3.17 8.99
CA ASP A 108 -3.79 3.02 9.86
C ASP A 108 -5.06 3.52 9.17
N GLN A 109 -4.99 4.66 8.48
CA GLN A 109 -6.13 5.25 7.78
C GLN A 109 -6.55 4.45 6.54
N ALA A 110 -5.64 3.67 5.95
CA ALA A 110 -5.94 2.76 4.85
C ALA A 110 -6.51 1.42 5.34
N LEU A 111 -5.93 0.86 6.40
CA LEU A 111 -6.23 -0.52 6.82
C LEU A 111 -7.42 -0.63 7.76
N PHE A 112 -7.70 0.34 8.64
CA PHE A 112 -8.87 0.26 9.50
C PHE A 112 -10.17 0.17 8.68
N PRO A 113 -10.46 1.07 7.72
CA PRO A 113 -11.66 0.95 6.89
C PRO A 113 -11.69 -0.35 6.09
N PHE A 114 -10.53 -0.81 5.60
CA PHE A 114 -10.47 -2.06 4.87
C PHE A 114 -10.91 -3.25 5.73
N PHE A 115 -10.39 -3.40 6.94
CA PHE A 115 -10.74 -4.52 7.81
C PHE A 115 -12.15 -4.41 8.41
N ASP A 116 -12.67 -3.20 8.55
CA ASP A 116 -14.06 -2.96 9.01
C ASP A 116 -15.08 -3.37 7.93
N GLU A 117 -14.75 -3.25 6.64
CA GLU A 117 -15.69 -3.50 5.53
C GLU A 117 -15.42 -4.81 4.78
N ALA A 118 -14.16 -5.25 4.68
CA ALA A 118 -13.81 -6.43 3.89
C ALA A 118 -14.24 -7.73 4.56
N PRO A 119 -14.87 -8.66 3.83
CA PRO A 119 -15.12 -9.99 4.36
C PRO A 119 -13.80 -10.72 4.65
N GLU A 120 -13.78 -11.54 5.70
CA GLU A 120 -12.57 -12.27 6.16
C GLU A 120 -11.86 -13.05 5.04
N LYS A 121 -12.62 -13.61 4.10
CA LYS A 121 -12.05 -14.32 2.93
C LYS A 121 -11.15 -13.45 2.05
N LEU A 122 -11.28 -12.12 2.14
CA LEU A 122 -10.46 -11.15 1.42
C LEU A 122 -9.25 -10.69 2.24
N TRP A 123 -9.20 -11.01 3.53
CA TRP A 123 -8.09 -10.62 4.37
C TRP A 123 -6.78 -11.25 3.88
N PRO A 124 -5.69 -10.47 3.76
CA PRO A 124 -4.40 -10.98 3.32
C PRO A 124 -3.87 -12.08 4.24
N ARG A 125 -3.37 -13.17 3.70
CA ARG A 125 -2.71 -14.21 4.51
C ARG A 125 -1.39 -13.72 5.13
N CYS A 126 -0.72 -12.81 4.43
CA CYS A 126 0.53 -12.21 4.88
C CYS A 126 0.48 -10.70 4.64
N ILE A 127 0.88 -9.92 5.64
CA ILE A 127 1.02 -8.47 5.55
C ILE A 127 2.47 -8.11 5.84
N VAL A 128 3.06 -7.32 4.93
CA VAL A 128 4.36 -6.69 5.13
C VAL A 128 4.10 -5.20 5.30
N ILE A 129 4.34 -4.66 6.49
CA ILE A 129 4.03 -3.27 6.84
C ILE A 129 5.28 -2.53 7.31
N GLU A 130 5.48 -1.31 6.83
CA GLU A 130 6.44 -0.40 7.43
C GLU A 130 5.85 0.24 8.68
N PRO A 131 6.47 0.05 9.87
CA PRO A 131 5.89 0.52 11.12
C PRO A 131 6.18 2.01 11.35
N ASN A 132 5.50 2.91 10.66
CA ASN A 132 5.60 4.36 10.86
C ASN A 132 4.65 4.84 11.99
N SER A 133 4.69 4.15 13.14
CA SER A 133 3.74 4.28 14.24
C SER A 133 3.65 5.68 14.87
N LYS A 134 4.65 6.53 14.67
CA LYS A 134 4.63 7.92 15.16
C LYS A 134 3.60 8.80 14.46
N SER A 135 3.24 8.45 13.22
CA SER A 135 2.28 9.18 12.40
C SER A 135 0.85 8.63 12.52
N TRP A 136 0.68 7.44 13.08
CA TRP A 136 -0.62 6.79 13.17
C TRP A 136 -1.51 7.43 14.24
N LYS A 137 -2.77 7.62 13.92
CA LYS A 137 -3.82 8.06 14.86
C LYS A 137 -4.29 6.90 15.74
N ARG A 138 -4.21 5.68 15.22
CA ARG A 138 -4.66 4.43 15.87
C ARG A 138 -3.60 3.36 15.66
N ASP A 139 -3.37 2.53 16.66
CA ASP A 139 -2.39 1.42 16.60
C ASP A 139 -2.92 0.29 15.72
N ILE A 140 -2.56 0.31 14.45
CA ILE A 140 -2.98 -0.70 13.49
C ILE A 140 -2.34 -2.07 13.77
N LEU A 141 -1.13 -2.13 14.30
CA LEU A 141 -0.49 -3.42 14.62
C LEU A 141 -1.27 -4.15 15.71
N LYS A 142 -1.66 -3.44 16.77
CA LYS A 142 -2.47 -4.00 17.83
C LYS A 142 -3.84 -4.44 17.31
N HIS A 143 -4.44 -3.68 16.40
CA HIS A 143 -5.69 -4.07 15.76
C HIS A 143 -5.54 -5.37 14.96
N LEU A 144 -4.53 -5.48 14.11
CA LEU A 144 -4.25 -6.69 13.35
C LEU A 144 -4.05 -7.91 14.27
N GLU A 145 -3.39 -7.74 15.41
CA GLU A 145 -3.26 -8.80 16.41
C GLU A 145 -4.64 -9.26 16.95
N THR A 146 -5.59 -8.34 17.17
CA THR A 146 -6.97 -8.73 17.58
C THR A 146 -7.74 -9.47 16.49
N LEU A 147 -7.40 -9.26 15.22
CA LEU A 147 -7.97 -9.97 14.07
C LEU A 147 -7.31 -11.34 13.80
N GLY A 148 -6.34 -11.74 14.64
CA GLY A 148 -5.69 -13.05 14.53
C GLY A 148 -4.36 -13.03 13.78
N TYR A 149 -3.85 -11.88 13.37
CA TYR A 149 -2.51 -11.79 12.80
C TYR A 149 -1.43 -11.94 13.87
N GLN A 150 -0.35 -12.63 13.52
CA GLN A 150 0.83 -12.77 14.37
C GLN A 150 2.06 -12.22 13.67
N ARG A 151 2.91 -11.54 14.44
CA ARG A 151 4.23 -11.14 13.95
C ARG A 151 5.10 -12.38 13.80
N THR A 152 5.42 -12.72 12.58
CA THR A 152 6.21 -13.92 12.26
C THR A 152 7.65 -13.62 11.94
N ASP A 153 7.93 -12.41 11.46
CA ASP A 153 9.29 -11.97 11.14
C ASP A 153 9.39 -10.45 11.11
N LYS A 154 10.60 -9.93 10.98
CA LYS A 154 10.90 -8.52 10.74
C LYS A 154 12.14 -8.36 9.87
N THR A 155 12.15 -7.32 9.07
CA THR A 155 13.34 -6.84 8.37
C THR A 155 13.81 -5.52 9.00
N ARG A 156 14.86 -4.89 8.41
CA ARG A 156 15.37 -3.60 8.90
C ARG A 156 14.28 -2.51 8.95
N GLY A 157 13.32 -2.50 8.02
CA GLY A 157 12.28 -1.47 7.90
C GLY A 157 10.85 -2.00 7.90
N ASN A 158 10.62 -3.32 8.04
CA ASN A 158 9.27 -3.86 7.92
C ASN A 158 8.99 -4.92 8.98
N ILE A 159 7.72 -5.01 9.38
CA ILE A 159 7.15 -6.09 10.18
C ILE A 159 6.37 -7.01 9.25
N ILE A 160 6.51 -8.31 9.43
CA ILE A 160 5.77 -9.34 8.70
C ILE A 160 4.77 -9.98 9.65
N LEU A 161 3.51 -9.93 9.24
CA LEU A 161 2.41 -10.54 9.98
C LEU A 161 1.74 -11.62 9.13
N THR A 162 1.38 -12.73 9.74
CA THR A 162 0.61 -13.79 9.08
C THR A 162 -0.67 -14.07 9.85
N LEU A 163 -1.76 -14.26 9.09
CA LEU A 163 -3.05 -14.63 9.66
C LEU A 163 -2.98 -16.10 10.11
N LYS A 164 -3.38 -16.37 11.34
CA LYS A 164 -3.56 -17.76 11.80
C LYS A 164 -4.72 -18.40 11.06
N THR A 165 -4.47 -19.56 10.51
CA THR A 165 -5.50 -20.47 9.94
C THR A 165 -6.16 -21.27 11.06
#